data_058bd5a4fea3c750201e2f6bd1cf8166
#
_entry.id   058bd5a4fea3c750201e2f6bd1cf8166
#
_cell.length_a   1.000
_cell.length_b   1.000
_cell.length_c   1.000
_cell.angle_alpha   90.00
_cell.angle_beta   90.00
_cell.angle_gamma   90.00
#
_symmetry.space_group_name_H-M   'P 1'
#
loop_
_entity.id
_entity.type
_entity.pdbx_description
1 polymer ?
#
loop_
_entity_poly.entity_id
_entity_poly.type
_entity_poly.pdbx_seq_one_letter_code
_entity_poly.pdbx_strand_id
1 'polypeptide(L)'
;MIRCNALIRFWDEYLQSPSVPDASLNGLQVQGPQEVNKVVFGVSASLALFEKARQAGADLICVHHGLLWGQPERLTGLLGERVRFLMNHQLGLAAYHLPLDKHPHTGHNACLMRALHGQNVRPFGTYHGVDIGFAGEIEPAALAEVVSTLEAFCHTSARVLAFGPKTIRTVGVVSGGAYSMLPQAISEHLDAYITGSLDEPAQEWCREGNINGISLGHYHSEKCGVEALARLTAEKCGIATEFIDIENPL
;
A
#
# COMPACT_ATOMS: atom_id res chain seq x y z
N MET A 1 -1.54 26.34 2.39
CA MET A 1 -2.13 26.09 3.73
C MET A 1 -3.58 25.64 3.58
N ILE A 2 -3.94 24.57 4.27
CA ILE A 2 -5.30 23.98 4.28
C ILE A 2 -5.67 23.62 5.73
N ARG A 3 -6.96 23.66 6.09
CA ARG A 3 -7.41 23.16 7.39
C ARG A 3 -7.27 21.63 7.45
N CYS A 4 -6.71 21.09 8.54
CA CYS A 4 -6.48 19.67 8.72
C CYS A 4 -7.76 18.83 8.47
N ASN A 5 -8.89 19.24 9.06
CA ASN A 5 -10.16 18.53 8.87
C ASN A 5 -10.69 18.57 7.42
N ALA A 6 -10.36 19.61 6.66
CA ALA A 6 -10.71 19.67 5.23
C ALA A 6 -9.84 18.72 4.40
N LEU A 7 -8.56 18.60 4.74
CA LEU A 7 -7.64 17.66 4.11
C LEU A 7 -8.03 16.19 4.39
N ILE A 8 -8.35 15.88 5.65
CA ILE A 8 -8.81 14.54 6.04
C ILE A 8 -10.11 14.20 5.30
N ARG A 9 -11.08 15.11 5.25
CA ARG A 9 -12.33 14.92 4.49
C ARG A 9 -12.04 14.67 3.00
N PHE A 10 -11.14 15.42 2.40
CA PHE A 10 -10.73 15.21 1.00
C PHE A 10 -10.19 13.79 0.78
N TRP A 11 -9.31 13.28 1.65
CA TRP A 11 -8.81 11.92 1.54
C TRP A 11 -9.89 10.87 1.80
N ASP A 12 -10.75 11.08 2.82
CA ASP A 12 -11.86 10.17 3.14
C ASP A 12 -12.84 10.03 1.96
N GLU A 13 -13.21 11.15 1.33
CA GLU A 13 -14.09 11.17 0.17
C GLU A 13 -13.42 10.54 -1.06
N TYR A 14 -12.16 10.90 -1.33
CA TYR A 14 -11.42 10.41 -2.48
C TYR A 14 -11.16 8.90 -2.40
N LEU A 15 -10.71 8.41 -1.25
CA LEU A 15 -10.44 7.00 -1.02
C LEU A 15 -11.68 6.19 -0.64
N GLN A 16 -12.82 6.86 -0.44
CA GLN A 16 -14.07 6.25 0.04
C GLN A 16 -13.88 5.47 1.36
N SER A 17 -12.98 5.96 2.23
CA SER A 17 -12.51 5.22 3.41
C SER A 17 -13.62 4.78 4.37
N PRO A 18 -14.71 5.55 4.61
CA PRO A 18 -15.79 5.11 5.49
C PRO A 18 -16.57 3.89 4.99
N SER A 19 -16.50 3.58 3.69
CA SER A 19 -17.22 2.46 3.08
C SER A 19 -16.41 1.16 3.00
N VAL A 20 -15.14 1.19 3.42
CA VAL A 20 -14.22 0.05 3.34
C VAL A 20 -14.04 -0.56 4.74
N PRO A 21 -14.56 -1.77 5.00
CA PRO A 21 -14.27 -2.49 6.23
C PRO A 21 -12.76 -2.75 6.36
N ASP A 22 -12.19 -2.34 7.48
CA ASP A 22 -10.74 -2.44 7.71
C ASP A 22 -10.46 -2.63 9.21
N ALA A 23 -9.39 -3.33 9.52
CA ALA A 23 -8.86 -3.40 10.87
C ALA A 23 -8.11 -2.11 11.25
N SER A 24 -7.53 -1.40 10.29
CA SER A 24 -6.92 -0.09 10.52
C SER A 24 -7.97 0.98 10.79
N LEU A 25 -7.73 1.85 11.77
CA LEU A 25 -8.52 3.07 11.92
C LEU A 25 -8.10 4.07 10.84
N ASN A 26 -8.78 4.02 9.69
CA ASN A 26 -8.51 4.93 8.58
C ASN A 26 -8.90 6.38 8.94
N GLY A 27 -8.16 7.36 8.41
CA GLY A 27 -8.33 8.77 8.70
C GLY A 27 -7.36 9.30 9.75
N LEU A 28 -7.72 10.38 10.44
CA LEU A 28 -6.86 11.04 11.44
C LEU A 28 -6.77 10.19 12.71
N GLN A 29 -5.57 9.74 13.04
CA GLN A 29 -5.30 8.94 14.25
C GLN A 29 -4.73 9.76 15.41
N VAL A 30 -3.91 10.77 15.12
CA VAL A 30 -3.36 11.69 16.14
C VAL A 30 -3.56 13.11 15.65
N GLN A 31 -4.18 13.93 16.50
CA GLN A 31 -4.43 15.35 16.21
C GLN A 31 -3.11 16.13 16.22
N GLY A 32 -2.85 16.85 15.14
CA GLY A 32 -1.79 17.85 15.01
C GLY A 32 -2.35 19.27 14.92
N PRO A 33 -1.65 20.21 14.25
CA PRO A 33 -2.11 21.58 14.03
C PRO A 33 -3.45 21.62 13.30
N GLN A 34 -4.20 22.70 13.51
CA GLN A 34 -5.46 22.93 12.78
C GLN A 34 -5.22 23.28 11.31
N GLU A 35 -4.07 23.86 10.99
CA GLU A 35 -3.67 24.28 9.67
C GLU A 35 -2.43 23.50 9.23
N VAL A 36 -2.45 22.99 7.98
CA VAL A 36 -1.42 22.16 7.41
C VAL A 36 -0.83 22.87 6.19
N ASN A 37 0.48 23.08 6.22
CA ASN A 37 1.26 23.61 5.10
C ASN A 37 2.05 22.53 4.39
N LYS A 38 2.53 21.53 5.16
CA LYS A 38 3.32 20.42 4.65
C LYS A 38 2.87 19.09 5.23
N VAL A 39 2.71 18.09 4.34
CA VAL A 39 2.45 16.69 4.69
C VAL A 39 3.66 15.85 4.30
N VAL A 40 4.16 15.05 5.22
CA VAL A 40 5.08 13.96 4.94
C VAL A 40 4.30 12.67 4.76
N PHE A 41 4.62 11.95 3.71
CA PHE A 41 4.07 10.64 3.41
C PHE A 41 5.10 9.54 3.65
N GLY A 42 4.66 8.38 4.12
CA GLY A 42 5.49 7.19 4.31
C GLY A 42 4.64 5.93 4.38
N VAL A 43 5.25 4.76 4.30
CA VAL A 43 4.49 3.51 4.34
C VAL A 43 4.02 3.18 5.76
N SER A 44 4.92 3.15 6.74
CA SER A 44 4.60 2.69 8.09
C SER A 44 4.90 3.73 9.16
N ALA A 45 3.97 3.91 10.10
CA ALA A 45 4.15 4.77 11.26
C ALA A 45 5.28 4.24 12.17
N SER A 46 6.38 4.99 12.22
CA SER A 46 7.56 4.64 13.02
C SER A 46 8.26 5.89 13.57
N LEU A 47 8.99 5.76 14.67
CA LEU A 47 9.80 6.86 15.22
C LEU A 47 10.80 7.39 14.20
N ALA A 48 11.39 6.52 13.36
CA ALA A 48 12.31 6.93 12.30
C ALA A 48 11.64 7.85 11.27
N LEU A 49 10.43 7.52 10.84
CA LEU A 49 9.64 8.39 9.94
C LEU A 49 9.25 9.70 10.64
N PHE A 50 8.81 9.63 11.89
CA PHE A 50 8.36 10.81 12.64
C PHE A 50 9.50 11.81 12.86
N GLU A 51 10.70 11.31 13.18
CA GLU A 51 11.88 12.17 13.33
C GLU A 51 12.27 12.86 12.03
N LYS A 52 12.29 12.12 10.91
CA LYS A 52 12.55 12.72 9.59
C LYS A 52 11.44 13.71 9.18
N ALA A 53 10.19 13.40 9.45
CA ALA A 53 9.06 14.32 9.19
C ALA A 53 9.17 15.61 10.00
N ARG A 54 9.54 15.50 11.28
CA ARG A 54 9.82 16.66 12.15
C ARG A 54 10.94 17.53 11.57
N GLN A 55 12.06 16.91 11.18
CA GLN A 55 13.20 17.61 10.57
C GLN A 55 12.82 18.27 9.24
N ALA A 56 11.95 17.66 8.47
CA ALA A 56 11.41 18.19 7.23
C ALA A 56 10.37 19.33 7.45
N GLY A 57 10.00 19.63 8.70
CA GLY A 57 9.03 20.67 9.02
C GLY A 57 7.59 20.31 8.64
N ALA A 58 7.22 19.05 8.77
CA ALA A 58 5.85 18.59 8.52
C ALA A 58 4.89 19.04 9.61
N ASP A 59 3.64 19.33 9.24
CA ASP A 59 2.52 19.54 10.15
C ASP A 59 1.71 18.24 10.36
N LEU A 60 1.68 17.40 9.34
CA LEU A 60 0.92 16.15 9.32
C LEU A 60 1.74 15.05 8.62
N ILE A 61 1.63 13.84 9.13
CA ILE A 61 2.18 12.64 8.52
C ILE A 61 1.00 11.80 8.02
N CYS A 62 1.07 11.32 6.78
CA CYS A 62 0.12 10.38 6.22
C CYS A 62 0.83 9.07 5.89
N VAL A 63 0.31 7.96 6.41
CA VAL A 63 0.91 6.64 6.23
C VAL A 63 -0.10 5.62 5.71
N HIS A 64 0.40 4.51 5.20
CA HIS A 64 -0.41 3.33 4.92
C HIS A 64 -0.66 2.51 6.19
N HIS A 65 0.38 2.12 6.91
CA HIS A 65 0.28 1.43 8.18
C HIS A 65 0.31 2.40 9.35
N GLY A 66 -0.86 2.69 9.91
CA GLY A 66 -1.02 3.56 11.08
C GLY A 66 -0.62 2.92 12.41
N LEU A 67 -0.95 3.62 13.49
CA LEU A 67 -0.70 3.16 14.87
C LEU A 67 -1.89 2.39 15.45
N LEU A 68 -3.12 2.67 15.02
CA LEU A 68 -4.34 2.18 15.66
C LEU A 68 -5.02 1.14 14.77
N TRP A 69 -5.23 -0.07 15.32
CA TRP A 69 -5.78 -1.24 14.64
C TRP A 69 -6.92 -1.86 15.44
N GLY A 70 -8.15 -1.66 14.98
CA GLY A 70 -9.38 -2.37 15.37
C GLY A 70 -9.72 -2.57 16.84
N GLN A 71 -8.76 -2.91 17.69
CA GLN A 71 -8.95 -3.15 19.11
C GLN A 71 -8.39 -1.98 19.94
N PRO A 72 -9.04 -1.65 21.07
CA PRO A 72 -8.50 -0.65 21.99
C PRO A 72 -7.13 -1.07 22.51
N GLU A 73 -6.13 -0.22 22.30
CA GLU A 73 -4.77 -0.43 22.77
C GLU A 73 -4.41 0.52 23.93
N ARG A 74 -3.58 0.04 24.82
CA ARG A 74 -3.03 0.88 25.91
C ARG A 74 -1.87 1.71 25.36
N LEU A 75 -1.87 3.01 25.62
CA LEU A 75 -0.78 3.93 25.22
C LEU A 75 0.46 3.75 26.11
N THR A 76 1.05 2.55 26.08
CA THR A 76 2.24 2.17 26.82
C THR A 76 3.30 1.56 25.90
N GLY A 77 4.54 1.41 26.38
CA GLY A 77 5.62 0.86 25.56
C GLY A 77 5.83 1.62 24.26
N LEU A 78 6.10 0.92 23.17
CA LEU A 78 6.40 1.51 21.87
C LEU A 78 5.25 2.38 21.33
N LEU A 79 3.99 1.96 21.51
CA LEU A 79 2.84 2.76 21.08
C LEU A 79 2.78 4.08 21.86
N GLY A 80 2.96 4.02 23.19
CA GLY A 80 2.99 5.20 24.04
C GLY A 80 4.14 6.16 23.70
N GLU A 81 5.30 5.63 23.33
CA GLU A 81 6.45 6.43 22.88
C GLU A 81 6.15 7.15 21.57
N ARG A 82 5.59 6.44 20.59
CA ARG A 82 5.21 6.99 19.28
C ARG A 82 4.17 8.10 19.41
N VAL A 83 3.11 7.85 20.17
CA VAL A 83 2.06 8.88 20.41
C VAL A 83 2.63 10.08 21.15
N ARG A 84 3.44 9.86 22.20
CA ARG A 84 4.10 10.95 22.94
C ARG A 84 5.00 11.80 22.05
N PHE A 85 5.76 11.16 21.13
CA PHE A 85 6.59 11.88 20.17
C PHE A 85 5.74 12.84 19.30
N LEU A 86 4.67 12.33 18.70
CA LEU A 86 3.78 13.11 17.84
C LEU A 86 3.17 14.30 18.62
N MET A 87 2.66 14.05 19.82
CA MET A 87 2.04 15.10 20.64
C MET A 87 3.05 16.16 21.10
N ASN A 88 4.25 15.76 21.54
CA ASN A 88 5.28 16.69 21.99
C ASN A 88 5.78 17.61 20.87
N HIS A 89 5.75 17.13 19.62
CA HIS A 89 6.19 17.88 18.45
C HIS A 89 5.03 18.50 17.64
N GLN A 90 3.79 18.39 18.14
CA GLN A 90 2.59 18.90 17.47
C GLN A 90 2.43 18.35 16.04
N LEU A 91 2.86 17.11 15.79
CA LEU A 91 2.72 16.41 14.53
C LEU A 91 1.40 15.63 14.49
N GLY A 92 0.59 15.86 13.46
CA GLY A 92 -0.57 15.02 13.21
C GLY A 92 -0.17 13.70 12.55
N LEU A 93 -1.01 12.67 12.68
CA LEU A 93 -0.88 11.41 11.99
C LEU A 93 -2.22 10.98 11.40
N ALA A 94 -2.25 10.71 10.12
CA ALA A 94 -3.36 10.06 9.43
C ALA A 94 -2.88 8.74 8.81
N ALA A 95 -3.78 7.77 8.68
CA ALA A 95 -3.48 6.49 8.04
C ALA A 95 -4.60 6.09 7.08
N TYR A 96 -4.23 5.48 5.94
CA TYR A 96 -5.16 4.91 4.96
C TYR A 96 -4.61 3.56 4.46
N HIS A 97 -5.21 2.47 4.94
CA HIS A 97 -4.81 1.10 4.65
C HIS A 97 -5.62 0.53 3.47
N LEU A 98 -6.55 -0.41 3.67
CA LEU A 98 -7.30 -1.03 2.57
C LEU A 98 -8.00 -0.04 1.62
N PRO A 99 -8.49 1.14 2.06
CA PRO A 99 -8.98 2.15 1.14
C PRO A 99 -7.95 2.59 0.10
N LEU A 100 -6.66 2.66 0.48
CA LEU A 100 -5.59 2.98 -0.45
C LEU A 100 -5.23 1.78 -1.33
N ASP A 101 -5.18 0.55 -0.79
CA ASP A 101 -4.91 -0.64 -1.59
C ASP A 101 -5.83 -0.78 -2.80
N LYS A 102 -7.13 -0.68 -2.54
CA LYS A 102 -8.17 -0.91 -3.54
C LYS A 102 -8.45 0.26 -4.48
N HIS A 103 -7.88 1.45 -4.22
CA HIS A 103 -8.25 2.63 -5.00
C HIS A 103 -7.82 2.51 -6.47
N PRO A 104 -8.75 2.65 -7.45
CA PRO A 104 -8.48 2.29 -8.85
C PRO A 104 -7.48 3.22 -9.56
N HIS A 105 -7.19 4.39 -9.01
CA HIS A 105 -6.28 5.37 -9.62
C HIS A 105 -4.98 5.56 -8.84
N THR A 106 -5.03 5.68 -7.53
CA THR A 106 -3.85 5.92 -6.67
C THR A 106 -3.42 4.71 -5.86
N GLY A 107 -4.24 3.65 -5.81
CA GLY A 107 -3.95 2.47 -5.01
C GLY A 107 -2.68 1.74 -5.43
N HIS A 108 -2.06 1.06 -4.49
CA HIS A 108 -0.86 0.25 -4.71
C HIS A 108 -1.06 -0.73 -5.86
N ASN A 109 -2.14 -1.48 -5.81
CA ASN A 109 -2.47 -2.51 -6.79
C ASN A 109 -2.76 -1.93 -8.17
N ALA A 110 -3.42 -0.77 -8.25
CA ALA A 110 -3.62 -0.06 -9.49
C ALA A 110 -2.32 0.50 -10.08
N CYS A 111 -1.38 0.94 -9.24
CA CYS A 111 -0.06 1.38 -9.68
C CYS A 111 0.75 0.22 -10.27
N LEU A 112 0.76 -0.94 -9.62
CA LEU A 112 1.43 -2.14 -10.11
C LEU A 112 0.83 -2.65 -11.43
N MET A 113 -0.51 -2.67 -11.54
CA MET A 113 -1.19 -3.02 -12.80
C MET A 113 -0.83 -2.06 -13.93
N ARG A 114 -0.73 -0.75 -13.67
CA ARG A 114 -0.30 0.23 -14.68
C ARG A 114 1.16 0.04 -15.09
N ALA A 115 2.05 -0.31 -14.16
CA ALA A 115 3.44 -0.60 -14.47
C ALA A 115 3.57 -1.77 -15.46
N LEU A 116 2.62 -2.71 -15.41
CA LEU A 116 2.51 -3.85 -16.33
C LEU A 116 1.68 -3.56 -17.59
N HIS A 117 1.23 -2.33 -17.79
CA HIS A 117 0.31 -1.96 -18.88
C HIS A 117 -0.97 -2.81 -18.91
N GLY A 118 -1.51 -3.13 -17.71
CA GLY A 118 -2.67 -3.99 -17.54
C GLY A 118 -3.91 -3.53 -18.31
N GLN A 119 -4.56 -4.47 -18.98
CA GLN A 119 -5.79 -4.30 -19.76
C GLN A 119 -6.91 -5.12 -19.13
N ASN A 120 -8.17 -4.78 -19.44
CA ASN A 120 -9.35 -5.47 -18.89
C ASN A 120 -9.30 -5.63 -17.36
N VAL A 121 -8.77 -4.58 -16.70
CA VAL A 121 -8.53 -4.60 -15.25
C VAL A 121 -9.84 -4.61 -14.49
N ARG A 122 -9.98 -5.55 -13.56
CA ARG A 122 -11.16 -5.75 -12.71
C ARG A 122 -10.78 -5.93 -11.25
N PRO A 123 -11.70 -5.68 -10.30
CA PRO A 123 -11.48 -5.99 -8.89
C PRO A 123 -11.14 -7.47 -8.69
N PHE A 124 -10.26 -7.73 -7.72
CA PHE A 124 -9.74 -9.06 -7.39
C PHE A 124 -9.20 -9.08 -5.96
N GLY A 125 -9.00 -10.28 -5.41
CA GLY A 125 -8.41 -10.45 -4.09
C GLY A 125 -9.38 -10.10 -2.98
N THR A 126 -10.47 -10.87 -2.88
CA THR A 126 -11.53 -10.64 -1.88
C THR A 126 -11.01 -10.91 -0.47
N TYR A 127 -11.01 -9.87 0.36
CA TYR A 127 -10.64 -9.91 1.76
C TYR A 127 -11.77 -9.36 2.62
N HIS A 128 -12.31 -10.18 3.53
CA HIS A 128 -13.47 -9.82 4.35
C HIS A 128 -14.66 -9.22 3.56
N GLY A 129 -14.90 -9.77 2.35
CA GLY A 129 -16.02 -9.35 1.49
C GLY A 129 -15.73 -8.10 0.65
N VAL A 130 -14.49 -7.62 0.62
CA VAL A 130 -14.05 -6.48 -0.20
C VAL A 130 -12.90 -6.89 -1.09
N ASP A 131 -12.98 -6.56 -2.38
CA ASP A 131 -11.87 -6.74 -3.30
C ASP A 131 -10.86 -5.62 -3.08
N ILE A 132 -9.65 -5.98 -2.69
CA ILE A 132 -8.58 -5.02 -2.35
C ILE A 132 -7.50 -4.90 -3.41
N GLY A 133 -7.47 -5.81 -4.39
CA GLY A 133 -6.52 -5.85 -5.48
C GLY A 133 -7.19 -5.79 -6.85
N PHE A 134 -6.42 -6.11 -7.87
CA PHE A 134 -6.88 -6.14 -9.25
C PHE A 134 -6.35 -7.38 -9.98
N ALA A 135 -7.16 -7.90 -10.90
CA ALA A 135 -6.72 -8.87 -11.91
C ALA A 135 -6.95 -8.27 -13.30
N GLY A 136 -6.18 -8.75 -14.27
CA GLY A 136 -6.29 -8.27 -15.64
C GLY A 136 -5.36 -9.01 -16.58
N GLU A 137 -5.36 -8.56 -17.82
CA GLU A 137 -4.52 -9.05 -18.90
C GLU A 137 -3.32 -8.14 -19.09
N ILE A 138 -2.21 -8.69 -19.58
CA ILE A 138 -1.05 -7.92 -20.05
C ILE A 138 -0.69 -8.37 -21.46
N GLU A 139 0.06 -7.57 -22.20
CA GLU A 139 0.68 -8.05 -23.43
C GLU A 139 1.54 -9.27 -23.11
N PRO A 140 1.43 -10.38 -23.92
CA PRO A 140 2.15 -11.60 -23.63
C PRO A 140 3.65 -11.36 -23.48
N ALA A 141 4.18 -11.61 -22.29
CA ALA A 141 5.59 -11.38 -21.95
C ALA A 141 6.19 -12.60 -21.27
N ALA A 142 7.50 -12.78 -21.37
CA ALA A 142 8.19 -13.81 -20.59
C ALA A 142 8.12 -13.48 -19.08
N LEU A 143 8.05 -14.51 -18.23
CA LEU A 143 8.04 -14.33 -16.78
C LEU A 143 9.18 -13.42 -16.30
N ALA A 144 10.39 -13.59 -16.86
CA ALA A 144 11.54 -12.77 -16.50
C ALA A 144 11.36 -11.28 -16.85
N GLU A 145 10.66 -10.95 -17.93
CA GLU A 145 10.36 -9.57 -18.34
C GLU A 145 9.34 -8.94 -17.39
N VAL A 146 8.29 -9.68 -17.01
CA VAL A 146 7.30 -9.23 -16.01
C VAL A 146 8.00 -8.94 -14.69
N VAL A 147 8.85 -9.87 -14.23
CA VAL A 147 9.63 -9.70 -12.98
C VAL A 147 10.52 -8.47 -13.06
N SER A 148 11.32 -8.33 -14.13
CA SER A 148 12.23 -7.18 -14.31
C SER A 148 11.51 -5.84 -14.34
N THR A 149 10.32 -5.77 -14.97
CA THR A 149 9.47 -4.58 -14.97
C THR A 149 9.04 -4.19 -13.56
N LEU A 150 8.59 -5.17 -12.76
CA LEU A 150 8.15 -4.94 -11.40
C LEU A 150 9.30 -4.58 -10.46
N GLU A 151 10.46 -5.24 -10.59
CA GLU A 151 11.67 -4.93 -9.83
C GLU A 151 12.14 -3.49 -10.07
N ALA A 152 12.17 -3.08 -11.34
CA ALA A 152 12.52 -1.71 -11.71
C ALA A 152 11.52 -0.69 -11.16
N PHE A 153 10.22 -0.99 -11.22
CA PHE A 153 9.17 -0.11 -10.73
C PHE A 153 9.15 0.04 -9.21
N CYS A 154 9.34 -1.07 -8.48
CA CYS A 154 9.33 -1.09 -7.02
C CYS A 154 10.70 -0.80 -6.38
N HIS A 155 11.75 -0.72 -7.19
CA HIS A 155 13.16 -0.59 -6.71
C HIS A 155 13.53 -1.69 -5.71
N THR A 156 13.29 -2.96 -6.08
CA THR A 156 13.50 -4.13 -5.22
C THR A 156 13.95 -5.32 -6.05
N SER A 157 14.32 -6.41 -5.38
CA SER A 157 14.53 -7.71 -6.01
C SER A 157 13.39 -8.65 -5.63
N ALA A 158 12.74 -9.25 -6.62
CA ALA A 158 11.62 -10.14 -6.41
C ALA A 158 12.05 -11.56 -6.03
N ARG A 159 11.26 -12.21 -5.15
CA ARG A 159 11.28 -13.67 -5.00
C ARG A 159 10.25 -14.27 -5.95
N VAL A 160 10.67 -15.25 -6.74
CA VAL A 160 9.81 -15.88 -7.76
C VAL A 160 9.64 -17.37 -7.50
N LEU A 161 8.39 -17.83 -7.48
CA LEU A 161 7.99 -19.23 -7.49
C LEU A 161 7.50 -19.57 -8.90
N ALA A 162 8.39 -20.07 -9.75
CA ALA A 162 8.15 -20.29 -11.18
C ALA A 162 7.58 -21.69 -11.45
N PHE A 163 6.28 -21.87 -11.21
CA PHE A 163 5.59 -23.14 -11.44
C PHE A 163 4.51 -23.07 -12.52
N GLY A 164 4.16 -21.88 -12.99
CA GLY A 164 3.17 -21.64 -14.03
C GLY A 164 3.73 -21.51 -15.43
N PRO A 165 2.94 -20.94 -16.36
CA PRO A 165 3.36 -20.73 -17.75
C PRO A 165 4.62 -19.86 -17.85
N LYS A 166 5.44 -20.12 -18.87
CA LYS A 166 6.62 -19.30 -19.19
C LYS A 166 6.26 -17.94 -19.79
N THR A 167 5.12 -17.86 -20.48
CA THR A 167 4.57 -16.64 -21.06
C THR A 167 3.36 -16.23 -20.25
N ILE A 168 3.41 -15.04 -19.69
CA ILE A 168 2.37 -14.46 -18.84
C ILE A 168 1.44 -13.62 -19.70
N ARG A 169 0.13 -13.82 -19.53
CA ARG A 169 -0.96 -13.08 -20.19
C ARG A 169 -1.94 -12.51 -19.19
N THR A 170 -2.13 -13.21 -18.06
CA THR A 170 -3.09 -12.85 -17.02
C THR A 170 -2.41 -12.76 -15.66
N VAL A 171 -2.71 -11.71 -14.93
CA VAL A 171 -2.08 -11.46 -13.62
C VAL A 171 -3.12 -11.07 -12.58
N GLY A 172 -2.90 -11.50 -11.34
CA GLY A 172 -3.57 -10.99 -10.15
C GLY A 172 -2.57 -10.24 -9.28
N VAL A 173 -2.96 -9.06 -8.79
CA VAL A 173 -2.08 -8.19 -8.00
C VAL A 173 -2.74 -7.82 -6.68
N VAL A 174 -2.10 -8.16 -5.57
CA VAL A 174 -2.46 -7.71 -4.22
C VAL A 174 -1.18 -7.42 -3.45
N SER A 175 -0.89 -6.15 -3.18
CA SER A 175 0.28 -5.68 -2.44
C SER A 175 0.31 -6.17 -0.99
N GLY A 176 1.41 -5.96 -0.29
CA GLY A 176 1.54 -6.29 1.12
C GLY A 176 1.55 -7.78 1.44
N GLY A 177 1.04 -8.14 2.60
CA GLY A 177 1.05 -9.51 3.13
C GLY A 177 -0.11 -10.37 2.64
N ALA A 178 -0.34 -10.50 1.34
CA ALA A 178 -1.54 -11.09 0.77
C ALA A 178 -1.37 -12.50 0.17
N TYR A 179 -0.39 -13.29 0.64
CA TYR A 179 -0.19 -14.67 0.13
C TYR A 179 -1.45 -15.54 0.25
N SER A 180 -2.28 -15.32 1.26
CA SER A 180 -3.51 -16.08 1.49
C SER A 180 -4.56 -15.93 0.40
N MET A 181 -4.40 -14.98 -0.52
CA MET A 181 -5.27 -14.78 -1.68
C MET A 181 -4.79 -15.51 -2.94
N LEU A 182 -3.61 -16.15 -2.91
CA LEU A 182 -3.10 -16.97 -4.00
C LEU A 182 -4.10 -18.05 -4.46
N PRO A 183 -4.85 -18.77 -3.57
CA PRO A 183 -5.88 -19.70 -4.02
C PRO A 183 -6.98 -19.07 -4.88
N GLN A 184 -7.29 -17.78 -4.72
CA GLN A 184 -8.23 -17.09 -5.60
C GLN A 184 -7.65 -16.94 -7.02
N ALA A 185 -6.36 -16.58 -7.13
CA ALA A 185 -5.68 -16.51 -8.42
C ALA A 185 -5.64 -17.87 -9.14
N ILE A 186 -5.45 -18.95 -8.39
CA ILE A 186 -5.48 -20.32 -8.91
C ILE A 186 -6.88 -20.67 -9.43
N SER A 187 -7.93 -20.37 -8.65
CA SER A 187 -9.32 -20.66 -9.04
C SER A 187 -9.78 -19.90 -10.28
N GLU A 188 -9.18 -18.73 -10.53
CA GLU A 188 -9.43 -17.91 -11.71
C GLU A 188 -8.49 -18.22 -12.88
N HIS A 189 -7.62 -19.25 -12.73
CA HIS A 189 -6.67 -19.69 -13.75
C HIS A 189 -5.75 -18.58 -14.26
N LEU A 190 -5.28 -17.72 -13.35
CA LEU A 190 -4.30 -16.69 -13.70
C LEU A 190 -2.91 -17.29 -13.92
N ASP A 191 -2.12 -16.68 -14.82
CA ASP A 191 -0.75 -17.13 -15.12
C ASP A 191 0.25 -16.75 -14.00
N ALA A 192 0.00 -15.61 -13.36
CA ALA A 192 0.84 -15.14 -12.25
C ALA A 192 0.04 -14.41 -11.17
N TYR A 193 0.47 -14.59 -9.92
CA TYR A 193 0.01 -13.85 -8.75
C TYR A 193 1.16 -12.99 -8.20
N ILE A 194 0.93 -11.70 -8.08
CA ILE A 194 1.89 -10.69 -7.64
C ILE A 194 1.47 -10.15 -6.29
N THR A 195 2.37 -10.20 -5.31
CA THR A 195 2.10 -9.74 -3.94
C THR A 195 3.35 -9.16 -3.29
N GLY A 196 3.23 -8.58 -2.10
CA GLY A 196 4.40 -8.12 -1.34
C GLY A 196 5.14 -9.27 -0.68
N SER A 197 4.46 -10.23 -0.06
CA SER A 197 5.11 -11.36 0.59
C SER A 197 4.40 -12.68 0.32
N LEU A 198 5.22 -13.73 0.11
CA LEU A 198 4.79 -15.11 -0.01
C LEU A 198 5.30 -15.88 1.21
N ASP A 199 4.40 -16.60 1.87
CA ASP A 199 4.71 -17.44 3.03
C ASP A 199 4.88 -18.90 2.58
N GLU A 200 5.30 -19.77 3.49
CA GLU A 200 5.67 -21.16 3.25
C GLU A 200 4.64 -21.94 2.39
N PRO A 201 3.32 -21.90 2.68
CA PRO A 201 2.35 -22.67 1.90
C PRO A 201 2.26 -22.27 0.42
N ALA A 202 2.66 -21.05 0.09
CA ALA A 202 2.55 -20.52 -1.27
C ALA A 202 3.34 -21.35 -2.30
N GLN A 203 4.45 -21.98 -1.89
CA GLN A 203 5.24 -22.80 -2.81
C GLN A 203 4.44 -23.98 -3.35
N GLU A 204 3.79 -24.73 -2.46
CA GLU A 204 3.03 -25.90 -2.89
C GLU A 204 1.75 -25.49 -3.62
N TRP A 205 1.10 -24.41 -3.19
CA TRP A 205 -0.03 -23.84 -3.93
C TRP A 205 0.33 -23.41 -5.35
N CYS A 206 1.49 -22.74 -5.54
CA CYS A 206 1.97 -22.41 -6.89
C CYS A 206 2.24 -23.64 -7.73
N ARG A 207 2.90 -24.66 -7.15
CA ARG A 207 3.25 -25.91 -7.85
C ARG A 207 2.01 -26.68 -8.27
N GLU A 208 1.08 -26.91 -7.34
CA GLU A 208 -0.14 -27.68 -7.58
C GLU A 208 -1.15 -26.92 -8.44
N GLY A 209 -1.21 -25.59 -8.26
CA GLY A 209 -2.06 -24.69 -9.04
C GLY A 209 -1.51 -24.31 -10.42
N ASN A 210 -0.28 -24.72 -10.76
CA ASN A 210 0.39 -24.38 -12.02
C ASN A 210 0.39 -22.87 -12.31
N ILE A 211 0.70 -22.06 -11.30
CA ILE A 211 0.74 -20.58 -11.34
C ILE A 211 2.11 -20.07 -10.91
N ASN A 212 2.51 -18.90 -11.42
CA ASN A 212 3.72 -18.23 -10.97
C ASN A 212 3.40 -17.31 -9.78
N GLY A 213 4.16 -17.39 -8.68
CA GLY A 213 4.10 -16.48 -7.55
C GLY A 213 5.25 -15.48 -7.61
N ILE A 214 4.97 -14.17 -7.50
CA ILE A 214 5.97 -13.10 -7.50
C ILE A 214 5.81 -12.27 -6.24
N SER A 215 6.86 -12.20 -5.41
CA SER A 215 6.89 -11.42 -4.17
C SER A 215 7.86 -10.26 -4.32
N LEU A 216 7.37 -9.03 -4.11
CA LEU A 216 8.10 -7.77 -4.31
C LEU A 216 8.65 -7.17 -3.01
N GLY A 217 8.45 -7.83 -1.86
CA GLY A 217 8.61 -7.24 -0.53
C GLY A 217 7.35 -6.48 -0.10
N HIS A 218 6.91 -6.71 1.12
CA HIS A 218 5.70 -6.08 1.69
C HIS A 218 5.79 -4.55 1.55
N TYR A 219 6.83 -3.98 2.13
CA TYR A 219 7.10 -2.55 2.11
C TYR A 219 7.23 -1.98 0.69
N HIS A 220 7.98 -2.65 -0.18
CA HIS A 220 8.29 -2.17 -1.52
C HIS A 220 7.06 -2.16 -2.43
N SER A 221 6.16 -3.13 -2.28
CA SER A 221 4.90 -3.17 -3.04
C SER A 221 3.91 -2.07 -2.65
N GLU A 222 4.12 -1.43 -1.49
CA GLU A 222 3.21 -0.44 -0.90
C GLU A 222 3.76 1.00 -0.91
N LYS A 223 4.86 1.28 -1.59
CA LYS A 223 5.36 2.65 -1.74
C LYS A 223 4.56 3.44 -2.78
N CYS A 224 4.31 2.83 -3.92
CA CYS A 224 3.79 3.52 -5.10
C CYS A 224 2.42 4.19 -4.90
N GLY A 225 1.52 3.59 -4.11
CA GLY A 225 0.21 4.18 -3.78
C GLY A 225 0.34 5.37 -2.85
N VAL A 226 1.21 5.28 -1.84
CA VAL A 226 1.49 6.40 -0.93
C VAL A 226 2.10 7.58 -1.69
N GLU A 227 3.06 7.33 -2.58
CA GLU A 227 3.64 8.36 -3.46
C GLU A 227 2.59 8.97 -4.40
N ALA A 228 1.69 8.14 -4.94
CA ALA A 228 0.61 8.63 -5.80
C ALA A 228 -0.37 9.52 -5.02
N LEU A 229 -0.70 9.16 -3.77
CA LEU A 229 -1.53 9.99 -2.90
C LEU A 229 -0.83 11.30 -2.52
N ALA A 230 0.50 11.28 -2.31
CA ALA A 230 1.29 12.48 -2.05
C ALA A 230 1.23 13.46 -3.24
N ARG A 231 1.47 12.96 -4.47
CA ARG A 231 1.37 13.77 -5.70
C ARG A 231 -0.02 14.37 -5.89
N LEU A 232 -1.07 13.55 -5.72
CA LEU A 232 -2.45 14.00 -5.79
C LEU A 232 -2.74 15.11 -4.78
N THR A 233 -2.26 14.94 -3.54
CA THR A 233 -2.47 15.92 -2.47
C THR A 233 -1.81 17.26 -2.80
N ALA A 234 -0.58 17.24 -3.31
CA ALA A 234 0.08 18.47 -3.76
C ALA A 234 -0.70 19.17 -4.87
N GLU A 235 -1.14 18.40 -5.87
CA GLU A 235 -1.89 18.92 -7.03
C GLU A 235 -3.26 19.51 -6.64
N LYS A 236 -4.03 18.77 -5.83
CA LYS A 236 -5.42 19.15 -5.52
C LYS A 236 -5.55 20.14 -4.37
N CYS A 237 -4.64 20.09 -3.41
CA CYS A 237 -4.71 20.93 -2.21
C CYS A 237 -3.74 22.12 -2.22
N GLY A 238 -2.78 22.15 -3.16
CA GLY A 238 -1.80 23.25 -3.28
C GLY A 238 -0.90 23.40 -2.05
N ILE A 239 -0.57 22.29 -1.38
CA ILE A 239 0.32 22.25 -0.20
C ILE A 239 1.58 21.46 -0.50
N ALA A 240 2.62 21.70 0.29
CA ALA A 240 3.87 20.94 0.16
C ALA A 240 3.66 19.48 0.60
N THR A 241 4.19 18.55 -0.19
CA THR A 241 4.19 17.12 0.14
C THR A 241 5.57 16.54 -0.08
N GLU A 242 5.95 15.55 0.72
CA GLU A 242 7.22 14.85 0.60
C GLU A 242 6.99 13.38 0.97
N PHE A 243 7.44 12.45 0.11
CA PHE A 243 7.51 11.04 0.50
C PHE A 243 8.88 10.78 1.12
N ILE A 244 8.89 10.21 2.32
CA ILE A 244 10.12 9.81 3.01
C ILE A 244 10.22 8.29 3.03
N ASP A 245 11.21 7.79 2.31
CA ASP A 245 11.54 6.37 2.31
C ASP A 245 12.30 6.01 3.59
N ILE A 246 11.76 5.04 4.33
CA ILE A 246 12.43 4.41 5.47
C ILE A 246 12.78 3.00 5.05
N GLU A 247 14.05 2.76 4.79
CA GLU A 247 14.53 1.47 4.33
C GLU A 247 13.95 0.31 5.15
N ASN A 248 13.34 -0.64 4.46
CA ASN A 248 12.75 -1.83 5.05
C ASN A 248 12.96 -3.01 4.09
N PRO A 249 13.70 -4.06 4.49
CA PRO A 249 14.01 -5.19 3.60
C PRO A 249 12.87 -6.20 3.46
N LEU A 250 11.71 -6.02 4.14
CA LEU A 250 10.58 -6.97 4.17
C LEU A 250 9.51 -6.63 3.15
#